data_cb70564464f73387065b35a31b3cc019
#
_entry.id   cb70564464f73387065b35a31b3cc019
#
_cell.length_a   1.000
_cell.length_b   1.000
_cell.length_c   1.000
_cell.angle_alpha   90.00
_cell.angle_beta   90.00
_cell.angle_gamma   90.00
#
_symmetry.space_group_name_H-M   'P 1'
#
loop_
_entity.id
_entity.type
_entity.pdbx_description
1 polymer ?
#
loop_
_entity_poly.entity_id
_entity_poly.type
_entity_poly.pdbx_seq_one_letter_code
_entity_poly.pdbx_strand_id
1 'polypeptide(L)'
;MAAIRNVIFDWSGTLVDDLAAVWRSTNFTLTKAGKSEMSLDQFRAEFSLPFNEFYSRITPGVPLAQLEEWYKESFVVEQESIEPLPHAREFFDFCATRKLRTFLLSTIHPDHYRAQSARIPFAFEREY
;
A
#
# COMPACT_ATOMS: atom_id res chain seq x y z
N MET A 1 -3.80 -31.26 -17.13
CA MET A 1 -3.56 -29.90 -16.59
C MET A 1 -3.62 -29.93 -15.08
N ALA A 2 -2.66 -29.32 -14.43
CA ALA A 2 -2.72 -29.13 -13.00
C ALA A 2 -3.79 -28.08 -12.67
N ALA A 3 -4.65 -28.39 -11.68
CA ALA A 3 -5.61 -27.42 -11.19
C ALA A 3 -4.94 -26.42 -10.24
N ILE A 4 -5.34 -25.15 -10.31
CA ILE A 4 -4.92 -24.13 -9.33
C ILE A 4 -5.50 -24.51 -7.97
N ARG A 5 -4.68 -24.48 -6.95
CA ARG A 5 -5.07 -24.79 -5.56
C ARG A 5 -4.78 -23.66 -4.60
N ASN A 6 -3.85 -22.79 -4.95
CA ASN A 6 -3.39 -21.69 -4.10
C ASN A 6 -3.46 -20.39 -4.86
N VAL A 7 -3.83 -19.31 -4.16
CA VAL A 7 -3.82 -17.94 -4.66
C VAL A 7 -3.03 -17.09 -3.69
N ILE A 8 -2.04 -16.37 -4.20
CA ILE A 8 -1.24 -15.44 -3.43
C ILE A 8 -1.69 -14.03 -3.83
N PHE A 9 -2.09 -13.26 -2.83
CA PHE A 9 -2.51 -11.87 -3.00
C PHE A 9 -1.39 -10.93 -2.56
N ASP A 10 -1.26 -9.82 -3.25
CA ASP A 10 -0.63 -8.61 -2.73
C ASP A 10 -1.69 -7.78 -2.00
N TRP A 11 -1.28 -6.76 -1.25
CA TRP A 11 -2.18 -5.91 -0.47
C TRP A 11 -2.43 -4.57 -1.19
N SER A 12 -1.44 -3.68 -1.14
CA SER A 12 -1.54 -2.32 -1.70
C SER A 12 -1.80 -2.34 -3.20
N GLY A 13 -2.86 -1.66 -3.65
CA GLY A 13 -3.21 -1.59 -5.06
C GLY A 13 -3.75 -2.90 -5.65
N THR A 14 -3.92 -3.94 -4.84
CA THR A 14 -4.47 -5.23 -5.25
C THR A 14 -5.78 -5.54 -4.53
N LEU A 15 -5.77 -5.52 -3.21
CA LEU A 15 -6.97 -5.71 -2.38
C LEU A 15 -7.54 -4.40 -1.87
N VAL A 16 -6.70 -3.41 -1.64
CA VAL A 16 -7.10 -2.10 -1.12
C VAL A 16 -6.69 -0.98 -2.07
N ASP A 17 -7.53 0.05 -2.13
CA ASP A 17 -7.26 1.28 -2.87
C ASP A 17 -6.59 2.29 -1.95
N ASP A 18 -5.27 2.23 -1.89
CA ASP A 18 -4.44 3.10 -1.07
C ASP A 18 -3.76 4.22 -1.86
N LEU A 19 -4.02 4.34 -3.15
CA LEU A 19 -3.35 5.30 -4.03
C LEU A 19 -3.44 6.73 -3.50
N ALA A 20 -4.63 7.18 -3.15
CA ALA A 20 -4.85 8.54 -2.67
C ALA A 20 -4.16 8.79 -1.31
N ALA A 21 -4.19 7.80 -0.41
CA ALA A 21 -3.54 7.90 0.90
C ALA A 21 -2.02 8.00 0.75
N VAL A 22 -1.43 7.16 -0.11
CA VAL A 22 0.01 7.19 -0.40
C VAL A 22 0.41 8.52 -1.07
N TRP A 23 -0.37 8.97 -2.05
CA TRP A 23 -0.14 10.25 -2.74
C TRP A 23 -0.17 11.44 -1.76
N ARG A 24 -1.19 11.54 -0.92
CA ARG A 24 -1.29 12.63 0.07
C ARG A 24 -0.16 12.59 1.09
N SER A 25 0.22 11.41 1.55
CA SER A 25 1.33 11.26 2.50
C SER A 25 2.69 11.56 1.86
N THR A 26 2.85 11.23 0.58
CA THR A 26 4.03 11.62 -0.19
C THR A 26 4.12 13.14 -0.32
N ASN A 27 3.02 13.81 -0.68
CA ASN A 27 2.98 15.27 -0.78
C ASN A 27 3.25 15.95 0.57
N PHE A 28 2.72 15.42 1.66
CA PHE A 28 3.05 15.90 3.00
C PHE A 28 4.57 15.82 3.26
N THR A 29 5.18 14.70 2.92
CA THR A 29 6.62 14.48 3.06
C THR A 29 7.42 15.45 2.19
N LEU A 30 7.02 15.64 0.93
CA LEU A 30 7.65 16.60 0.00
C LEU A 30 7.59 18.02 0.53
N THR A 31 6.44 18.43 1.05
CA THR A 31 6.26 19.76 1.64
C THR A 31 7.18 19.97 2.84
N LYS A 32 7.29 18.98 3.72
CA LYS A 32 8.23 19.01 4.86
C LYS A 32 9.70 19.11 4.39
N ALA A 33 10.02 18.49 3.26
CA ALA A 33 11.36 18.57 2.66
C ALA A 33 11.60 19.86 1.86
N GLY A 34 10.67 20.80 1.86
CA GLY A 34 10.77 22.05 1.11
C GLY A 34 10.55 21.92 -0.39
N LYS A 35 9.92 20.84 -0.83
CA LYS A 35 9.60 20.58 -2.24
C LYS A 35 8.13 20.86 -2.52
N SER A 36 7.82 21.07 -3.82
CA SER A 36 6.46 21.27 -4.28
C SER A 36 5.68 19.96 -4.26
N GLU A 37 4.38 20.05 -4.01
CA GLU A 37 3.47 18.92 -4.15
C GLU A 37 3.38 18.47 -5.61
N MET A 38 3.14 17.18 -5.79
CA MET A 38 2.86 16.57 -7.09
C MET A 38 1.35 16.45 -7.29
N SER A 39 0.88 16.69 -8.52
CA SER A 39 -0.44 16.24 -8.92
C SER A 39 -0.50 14.70 -8.89
N LEU A 40 -1.70 14.15 -8.90
CA LEU A 40 -1.86 12.69 -8.94
C LEU A 40 -1.21 12.08 -10.19
N ASP A 41 -1.34 12.76 -11.35
CA ASP A 41 -0.73 12.30 -12.59
C ASP A 41 0.79 12.35 -12.55
N GLN A 42 1.37 13.40 -11.97
CA GLN A 42 2.81 13.49 -11.74
C GLN A 42 3.28 12.38 -10.78
N PHE A 43 2.55 12.17 -9.71
CA PHE A 43 2.85 11.09 -8.76
C PHE A 43 2.85 9.72 -9.43
N ARG A 44 1.83 9.42 -10.24
CA ARG A 44 1.76 8.16 -11.00
C ARG A 44 2.94 7.97 -11.96
N ALA A 45 3.40 9.05 -12.57
CA ALA A 45 4.52 9.01 -13.51
C ALA A 45 5.88 8.86 -12.81
N GLU A 46 6.05 9.47 -11.64
CA GLU A 46 7.33 9.59 -10.94
C GLU A 46 7.55 8.54 -9.86
N PHE A 47 6.48 8.12 -9.18
CA PHE A 47 6.60 7.19 -8.06
C PHE A 47 7.05 5.81 -8.52
N SER A 48 8.00 5.26 -7.79
CA SER A 48 8.52 3.93 -8.04
C SER A 48 8.93 3.26 -6.73
N LEU A 49 8.95 1.94 -6.75
CA LEU A 49 9.50 1.13 -5.67
C LEU A 49 10.88 0.60 -6.09
N PRO A 50 11.80 0.45 -5.16
CA PRO A 50 11.65 0.76 -3.74
C PRO A 50 11.64 2.29 -3.49
N PHE A 51 10.86 2.73 -2.50
CA PHE A 51 10.61 4.15 -2.24
C PHE A 51 11.87 4.94 -1.84
N ASN A 52 12.90 4.28 -1.30
CA ASN A 52 14.17 4.93 -1.00
C ASN A 52 14.86 5.47 -2.27
N GLU A 53 14.76 4.77 -3.39
CA GLU A 53 15.28 5.24 -4.67
C GLU A 53 14.47 6.44 -5.19
N PHE A 54 13.16 6.39 -5.07
CA PHE A 54 12.28 7.51 -5.40
C PHE A 54 12.66 8.76 -4.62
N TYR A 55 12.76 8.67 -3.29
CA TYR A 55 13.09 9.82 -2.46
C TYR A 55 14.53 10.30 -2.66
N SER A 56 15.49 9.42 -2.93
CA SER A 56 16.86 9.83 -3.26
C SER A 56 16.92 10.72 -4.49
N ARG A 57 16.04 10.47 -5.45
CA ARG A 57 15.94 11.25 -6.69
C ARG A 57 15.22 12.58 -6.49
N ILE A 58 14.11 12.57 -5.74
CA ILE A 58 13.23 13.73 -5.58
C ILE A 58 13.67 14.65 -4.43
N THR A 59 14.18 14.08 -3.36
CA THR A 59 14.60 14.80 -2.15
C THR A 59 16.07 14.48 -1.78
N PRO A 60 17.02 14.75 -2.70
CA PRO A 60 18.42 14.49 -2.39
C PRO A 60 18.87 15.29 -1.16
N GLY A 61 19.65 14.66 -0.30
CA GLY A 61 20.21 15.30 0.89
C GLY A 61 19.31 15.24 2.13
N VAL A 62 18.07 14.75 2.03
CA VAL A 62 17.22 14.49 3.22
C VAL A 62 17.43 13.05 3.67
N PRO A 63 17.79 12.81 4.96
CA PRO A 63 17.97 11.45 5.46
C PRO A 63 16.70 10.63 5.33
N LEU A 64 16.84 9.36 4.93
CA LEU A 64 15.70 8.46 4.74
C LEU A 64 14.87 8.32 6.03
N ALA A 65 15.52 8.22 7.18
CA ALA A 65 14.82 8.10 8.47
C ALA A 65 13.90 9.29 8.75
N GLN A 66 14.29 10.50 8.33
CA GLN A 66 13.46 11.70 8.47
C GLN A 66 12.26 11.67 7.51
N LEU A 67 12.47 11.21 6.29
CA LEU A 67 11.39 11.05 5.30
C LEU A 67 10.37 10.01 5.78
N GLU A 68 10.83 8.90 6.33
CA GLU A 68 9.97 7.86 6.89
C GLU A 68 9.14 8.36 8.06
N GLU A 69 9.73 9.18 8.94
CA GLU A 69 9.04 9.79 10.07
C GLU A 69 7.91 10.72 9.59
N TRP A 70 8.20 11.61 8.65
CA TRP A 70 7.18 12.51 8.07
C TRP A 70 6.08 11.75 7.34
N TYR A 71 6.47 10.74 6.56
CA TYR A 71 5.50 9.90 5.86
C TYR A 71 4.57 9.19 6.86
N LYS A 72 5.12 8.59 7.90
CA LYS A 72 4.36 7.91 8.94
C LYS A 72 3.40 8.87 9.65
N GLU A 73 3.83 10.09 9.97
CA GLU A 73 3.00 11.12 10.60
C GLU A 73 1.70 11.36 9.82
N SER A 74 1.80 11.46 8.51
CA SER A 74 0.65 11.64 7.64
C SER A 74 -0.14 10.34 7.40
N PHE A 75 0.57 9.27 7.11
CA PHE A 75 -0.05 8.02 6.66
C PHE A 75 -0.90 7.34 7.73
N VAL A 76 -0.57 7.48 9.01
CA VAL A 76 -1.38 6.93 10.11
C VAL A 76 -2.79 7.52 10.13
N VAL A 77 -2.97 8.74 9.63
CA VAL A 77 -4.28 9.39 9.49
C VAL A 77 -4.90 9.07 8.14
N GLU A 78 -4.14 9.23 7.05
CA GLU A 78 -4.65 9.03 5.69
C GLU A 78 -5.10 7.59 5.42
N GLN A 79 -4.46 6.60 6.04
CA GLN A 79 -4.85 5.20 5.85
C GLN A 79 -6.26 4.87 6.38
N GLU A 80 -6.83 5.69 7.24
CA GLU A 80 -8.19 5.50 7.74
C GLU A 80 -9.25 5.65 6.64
N SER A 81 -8.92 6.31 5.54
CA SER A 81 -9.80 6.48 4.38
C SER A 81 -9.65 5.40 3.31
N ILE A 82 -8.73 4.45 3.50
CA ILE A 82 -8.49 3.36 2.55
C ILE A 82 -9.69 2.40 2.56
N GLU A 83 -10.15 2.05 1.36
CA GLU A 83 -11.26 1.13 1.14
C GLU A 83 -10.79 -0.06 0.28
N PRO A 84 -11.51 -1.19 0.31
CA PRO A 84 -11.23 -2.29 -0.61
C PRO A 84 -11.39 -1.83 -2.06
N LEU A 85 -10.55 -2.36 -2.95
CA LEU A 85 -10.77 -2.19 -4.38
C LEU A 85 -12.09 -2.84 -4.81
N PRO A 86 -12.76 -2.30 -5.85
CA PRO A 86 -13.94 -2.93 -6.41
C PRO A 86 -13.65 -4.41 -6.74
N HIS A 87 -14.60 -5.28 -6.43
CA HIS A 87 -14.54 -6.73 -6.66
C HIS A 87 -13.47 -7.50 -5.85
N ALA A 88 -12.64 -6.86 -5.04
CA ALA A 88 -11.64 -7.56 -4.22
C ALA A 88 -12.30 -8.58 -3.28
N ARG A 89 -13.34 -8.17 -2.57
CA ARG A 89 -14.11 -9.05 -1.69
C ARG A 89 -14.77 -10.19 -2.46
N GLU A 90 -15.40 -9.88 -3.58
CA GLU A 90 -16.08 -10.87 -4.42
C GLU A 90 -15.11 -11.93 -4.92
N PHE A 91 -13.93 -11.54 -5.38
CA PHE A 91 -12.91 -12.49 -5.84
C PHE A 91 -12.36 -13.33 -4.70
N PHE A 92 -12.11 -12.71 -3.55
CA PHE A 92 -11.66 -13.43 -2.36
C PHE A 92 -12.69 -14.49 -1.92
N ASP A 93 -13.96 -14.11 -1.89
CA ASP A 93 -15.08 -15.02 -1.55
C ASP A 93 -15.24 -16.12 -2.62
N PHE A 94 -15.03 -15.80 -3.88
CA PHE A 94 -14.98 -16.80 -4.96
C PHE A 94 -13.89 -17.85 -4.70
N CYS A 95 -12.70 -17.44 -4.26
CA CYS A 95 -11.63 -18.37 -3.90
C CYS A 95 -12.08 -19.32 -2.79
N ALA A 96 -12.77 -18.82 -1.77
CA ALA A 96 -13.31 -19.64 -0.68
C ALA A 96 -14.35 -20.63 -1.20
N THR A 97 -15.27 -20.21 -2.07
CA THR A 97 -16.27 -21.07 -2.71
C THR A 97 -15.63 -22.21 -3.50
N ARG A 98 -14.51 -21.93 -4.15
CA ARG A 98 -13.73 -22.94 -4.91
C ARG A 98 -12.77 -23.74 -4.05
N LYS A 99 -12.78 -23.53 -2.73
CA LYS A 99 -11.86 -24.18 -1.78
C LYS A 99 -10.39 -23.98 -2.12
N LEU A 100 -10.07 -22.81 -2.68
CA LEU A 100 -8.69 -22.40 -2.93
C LEU A 100 -8.07 -21.91 -1.63
N ARG A 101 -6.81 -22.25 -1.42
CA ARG A 101 -6.03 -21.73 -0.29
C ARG A 101 -5.56 -20.33 -0.64
N THR A 102 -5.72 -19.39 0.26
CA THR A 102 -5.37 -17.98 0.04
C THR A 102 -4.25 -17.55 0.97
N PHE A 103 -3.30 -16.80 0.41
CA PHE A 103 -2.12 -16.33 1.10
C PHE A 103 -1.92 -14.84 0.79
N LEU A 104 -1.34 -14.11 1.73
CA LEU A 104 -0.89 -12.74 1.52
C LEU A 104 0.63 -12.71 1.42
N LEU A 105 1.14 -12.00 0.41
CA LEU A 105 2.57 -11.66 0.29
C LEU A 105 2.66 -10.17 -0.01
N SER A 106 3.19 -9.39 0.93
CA SER A 106 3.23 -7.93 0.81
C SER A 106 4.49 -7.35 1.44
N THR A 107 4.97 -6.25 0.87
CA THR A 107 6.06 -5.44 1.43
C THR A 107 5.56 -4.30 2.32
N ILE A 108 4.25 -4.25 2.59
CA ILE A 108 3.68 -3.21 3.47
C ILE A 108 4.30 -3.29 4.87
N HIS A 109 4.52 -2.13 5.49
CA HIS A 109 4.99 -2.10 6.87
C HIS A 109 3.97 -2.78 7.80
N PRO A 110 4.41 -3.67 8.72
CA PRO A 110 3.51 -4.43 9.58
C PRO A 110 2.51 -3.59 10.37
N ASP A 111 2.91 -2.43 10.87
CA ASP A 111 2.02 -1.54 11.62
C ASP A 111 0.90 -0.98 10.75
N HIS A 112 1.22 -0.62 9.51
CA HIS A 112 0.22 -0.14 8.56
C HIS A 112 -0.74 -1.26 8.15
N TYR A 113 -0.22 -2.44 7.88
CA TYR A 113 -1.05 -3.60 7.59
C TYR A 113 -2.00 -3.93 8.75
N ARG A 114 -1.50 -3.93 9.97
CA ARG A 114 -2.31 -4.21 11.16
C ARG A 114 -3.46 -3.21 11.30
N ALA A 115 -3.20 -1.93 11.09
CA ALA A 115 -4.22 -0.88 11.16
C ALA A 115 -5.26 -1.04 10.04
N GLN A 116 -4.83 -1.32 8.82
CA GLN A 116 -5.72 -1.47 7.67
C GLN A 116 -6.52 -2.78 7.73
N SER A 117 -5.89 -3.90 8.04
CA SER A 117 -6.56 -5.20 8.10
C SER A 117 -7.56 -5.32 9.24
N ALA A 118 -7.43 -4.53 10.29
CA ALA A 118 -8.44 -4.45 11.35
C ALA A 118 -9.78 -3.90 10.84
N ARG A 119 -9.74 -2.99 9.86
CA ARG A 119 -10.92 -2.40 9.22
C ARG A 119 -11.38 -3.15 7.96
N ILE A 120 -10.44 -3.75 7.25
CA ILE A 120 -10.65 -4.43 5.96
C ILE A 120 -10.15 -5.88 6.10
N PRO A 121 -10.86 -6.75 6.83
CA PRO A 121 -10.38 -8.10 7.10
C PRO A 121 -10.53 -9.02 5.89
N PHE A 122 -9.44 -9.75 5.60
CA PHE A 122 -9.43 -10.90 4.71
C PHE A 122 -8.78 -12.07 5.45
N ALA A 123 -9.44 -13.22 5.44
CA ALA A 123 -9.00 -14.39 6.20
C ALA A 123 -8.02 -15.24 5.37
N PHE A 124 -6.76 -14.85 5.33
CA PHE A 124 -5.70 -15.63 4.68
C PHE A 124 -5.29 -16.83 5.52
N GLU A 125 -4.84 -17.91 4.87
CA GLU A 125 -4.27 -19.06 5.56
C GLU A 125 -2.92 -18.68 6.19
N ARG A 126 -2.10 -17.90 5.47
CA ARG A 126 -0.85 -17.31 5.99
C ARG A 126 -0.60 -15.93 5.35
N GLU A 127 0.10 -15.12 6.09
CA GLU A 127 0.53 -13.78 5.70
C GLU A 127 2.07 -13.70 5.78
N TYR A 128 2.68 -13.11 4.74
CA TYR A 128 4.12 -12.96 4.63
C TYR A 128 4.50 -11.51 4.34
#